data_f56eb5ff07faecdc8beb3d88c4dc7b05
#
_entry.id   f56eb5ff07faecdc8beb3d88c4dc7b05
#
_cell.length_a   1.000
_cell.length_b   1.000
_cell.length_c   1.000
_cell.angle_alpha   90.00
_cell.angle_beta   90.00
_cell.angle_gamma   90.00
#
_symmetry.space_group_name_H-M   'P 1'
#
loop_
_entity.id
_entity.type
_entity.pdbx_description
1 polymer ?
#
loop_
_entity_poly.entity_id
_entity_poly.type
_entity_poly.pdbx_seq_one_letter_code
_entity_poly.pdbx_strand_id
1 'polypeptide(L)'
;TKNVTRDFTEPEYTSIKKDYTINMAWHQVTNGDANSKVLETIANTKGLTTISPTWFFLKDDDGNIDSLASQTYVNYCHQNNIEVWALVSNFGAKDQGLESPDTTQVLTYSSRRESLINNLISAAIQYKLDGINVDFESLDPSIGDSYIQFIRELSLKCANNGIVLSVDNYPPTAYTAFYNRSEQAVFADYVILMGYDEHYAGSEEAGSVSSIGFVNQGVADTLQSVPADQLILGMPF
;
A
#
# COMPACT_ATOMS: atom_id res chain seq x y z
N THR A 1 34.97 33.22 -10.82
CA THR A 1 33.99 32.21 -10.40
C THR A 1 34.25 30.96 -11.21
N LYS A 2 34.81 29.91 -10.60
CA LYS A 2 34.92 28.60 -11.26
C LYS A 2 33.55 27.97 -11.28
N ASN A 3 32.97 27.74 -12.46
CA ASN A 3 31.86 26.87 -12.64
C ASN A 3 32.31 25.44 -12.28
N VAL A 4 31.85 24.92 -11.15
CA VAL A 4 32.00 23.53 -10.80
C VAL A 4 30.86 22.79 -11.46
N THR A 5 31.08 22.23 -12.64
CA THR A 5 30.16 21.22 -13.20
C THR A 5 30.39 19.92 -12.44
N ARG A 6 29.36 19.44 -11.74
CA ARG A 6 29.32 18.04 -11.31
C ARG A 6 28.82 17.21 -12.48
N ASP A 7 29.60 16.23 -12.90
CA ASP A 7 29.04 15.12 -13.68
C ASP A 7 28.08 14.36 -12.75
N PHE A 8 26.81 14.70 -12.81
CA PHE A 8 25.75 14.01 -12.09
C PHE A 8 25.11 13.04 -13.09
N THR A 9 25.39 11.76 -12.93
CA THR A 9 24.59 10.72 -13.57
C THR A 9 23.41 10.48 -12.66
N GLU A 10 22.21 10.86 -13.08
CA GLU A 10 20.98 10.46 -12.36
C GLU A 10 20.96 8.94 -12.31
N PRO A 11 20.85 8.34 -11.12
CA PRO A 11 20.61 6.91 -11.04
C PRO A 11 19.29 6.61 -11.75
N GLU A 12 19.29 5.68 -12.69
CA GLU A 12 18.03 5.18 -13.26
C GLU A 12 17.21 4.59 -12.13
N TYR A 13 16.03 5.16 -11.92
CA TYR A 13 15.04 4.59 -11.01
C TYR A 13 14.42 3.38 -11.70
N THR A 14 14.75 2.19 -11.22
CA THR A 14 14.17 0.94 -11.71
C THR A 14 13.16 0.43 -10.71
N SER A 15 11.88 0.34 -11.12
CA SER A 15 10.85 -0.33 -10.35
C SER A 15 11.15 -1.83 -10.19
N ILE A 16 10.77 -2.39 -9.05
CA ILE A 16 10.89 -3.83 -8.79
C ILE A 16 9.72 -4.54 -9.47
N LYS A 17 9.97 -5.11 -10.66
CA LYS A 17 8.95 -5.88 -11.39
C LYS A 17 9.10 -7.37 -11.13
N LYS A 18 7.96 -8.03 -10.89
CA LYS A 18 7.91 -9.49 -10.76
C LYS A 18 7.81 -10.12 -12.15
N ASP A 19 8.47 -11.24 -12.33
CA ASP A 19 8.47 -12.04 -13.57
C ASP A 19 7.34 -13.08 -13.62
N TYR A 20 6.41 -13.00 -12.66
CA TYR A 20 5.24 -13.88 -12.55
C TYR A 20 3.96 -13.05 -12.36
N THR A 21 2.81 -13.67 -12.64
CA THR A 21 1.51 -13.03 -12.37
C THR A 21 1.26 -12.97 -10.87
N ILE A 22 1.08 -11.73 -10.36
CA ILE A 22 0.76 -11.52 -8.96
C ILE A 22 -0.69 -11.95 -8.72
N ASN A 23 -0.86 -12.91 -7.82
CA ASN A 23 -2.15 -13.31 -7.25
C ASN A 23 -2.07 -13.02 -5.75
N MET A 24 -2.68 -11.88 -5.35
CA MET A 24 -2.56 -11.33 -4.02
C MET A 24 -3.88 -11.43 -3.26
N ALA A 25 -3.78 -11.64 -1.95
CA ALA A 25 -4.92 -11.53 -1.04
C ALA A 25 -4.58 -10.59 0.12
N TRP A 26 -5.51 -9.69 0.46
CA TRP A 26 -5.45 -8.97 1.73
C TRP A 26 -5.91 -9.88 2.86
N HIS A 27 -5.21 -9.83 3.97
CA HIS A 27 -5.59 -10.51 5.20
C HIS A 27 -5.84 -9.49 6.31
N GLN A 28 -7.10 -9.31 6.67
CA GLN A 28 -7.47 -8.43 7.76
C GLN A 28 -7.02 -9.02 9.11
N VAL A 29 -6.03 -8.39 9.73
CA VAL A 29 -5.48 -8.78 11.03
C VAL A 29 -6.02 -7.83 12.09
N THR A 30 -6.95 -8.31 12.91
CA THR A 30 -7.58 -7.53 13.99
C THR A 30 -6.83 -7.66 15.32
N ASN A 31 -6.06 -8.74 15.48
CA ASN A 31 -5.26 -9.01 16.69
C ASN A 31 -4.17 -10.05 16.40
N GLY A 32 -3.28 -10.29 17.36
CA GLY A 32 -2.18 -11.25 17.21
C GLY A 32 -2.60 -12.68 16.91
N ASP A 33 -3.77 -13.12 17.41
CA ASP A 33 -4.27 -14.49 17.18
C ASP A 33 -4.70 -14.73 15.72
N ALA A 34 -5.15 -13.68 15.01
CA ALA A 34 -5.51 -13.75 13.60
C ALA A 34 -4.33 -14.20 12.74
N ASN A 35 -3.10 -13.81 13.09
CA ASN A 35 -1.89 -14.24 12.41
C ASN A 35 -1.72 -15.76 12.36
N SER A 36 -2.13 -16.46 13.42
CA SER A 36 -2.00 -17.91 13.48
C SER A 36 -3.12 -18.63 12.74
N LYS A 37 -4.34 -18.07 12.78
CA LYS A 37 -5.53 -18.69 12.18
C LYS A 37 -5.47 -18.75 10.65
N VAL A 38 -4.87 -17.75 10.01
CA VAL A 38 -4.78 -17.70 8.53
C VAL A 38 -3.84 -18.75 7.96
N LEU A 39 -2.87 -19.28 8.72
CA LEU A 39 -1.89 -20.24 8.22
C LEU A 39 -2.54 -21.52 7.70
N GLU A 40 -3.62 -21.99 8.33
CA GLU A 40 -4.39 -23.12 7.85
C GLU A 40 -5.11 -22.81 6.53
N THR A 41 -5.65 -21.61 6.39
CA THR A 41 -6.27 -21.14 5.15
C THR A 41 -5.26 -21.06 4.02
N ILE A 42 -4.08 -20.50 4.27
CA ILE A 42 -2.97 -20.43 3.30
C ILE A 42 -2.55 -21.85 2.84
N ALA A 43 -2.45 -22.80 3.76
CA ALA A 43 -2.08 -24.17 3.47
C ALA A 43 -3.03 -24.85 2.45
N ASN A 44 -4.30 -24.44 2.42
CA ASN A 44 -5.34 -24.95 1.53
C ASN A 44 -5.52 -24.09 0.26
N THR A 45 -4.80 -22.99 0.12
CA THR A 45 -4.91 -22.09 -1.02
C THR A 45 -3.95 -22.52 -2.12
N LYS A 46 -4.39 -22.42 -3.38
CA LYS A 46 -3.55 -22.70 -4.55
C LYS A 46 -3.36 -21.47 -5.40
N GLY A 47 -2.13 -21.23 -5.83
CA GLY A 47 -1.81 -20.14 -6.75
C GLY A 47 -1.64 -18.78 -6.09
N LEU A 48 -1.77 -18.67 -4.77
CA LEU A 48 -1.44 -17.43 -4.05
C LEU A 48 0.06 -17.18 -4.14
N THR A 49 0.44 -16.00 -4.62
CA THR A 49 1.86 -15.59 -4.75
C THR A 49 2.26 -14.56 -3.72
N THR A 50 1.29 -13.77 -3.25
CA THR A 50 1.52 -12.63 -2.38
C THR A 50 0.38 -12.52 -1.36
N ILE A 51 0.71 -12.18 -0.13
CA ILE A 51 -0.28 -11.87 0.89
C ILE A 51 0.02 -10.52 1.52
N SER A 52 -1.03 -9.72 1.74
CA SER A 52 -0.91 -8.40 2.34
C SER A 52 -1.69 -8.35 3.66
N PRO A 53 -1.04 -8.66 4.79
CA PRO A 53 -1.67 -8.56 6.10
C PRO A 53 -1.76 -7.10 6.56
N THR A 54 -2.87 -6.71 7.19
CA THR A 54 -3.08 -5.38 7.77
C THR A 54 -2.32 -5.26 9.09
N TRP A 55 -1.01 -5.00 9.02
CA TRP A 55 -0.13 -5.08 10.18
C TRP A 55 0.29 -3.75 10.76
N PHE A 56 0.40 -2.71 9.92
CA PHE A 56 0.90 -1.42 10.36
C PHE A 56 -0.21 -0.38 10.36
N PHE A 57 -0.27 0.39 11.44
CA PHE A 57 -1.24 1.44 11.63
C PHE A 57 -0.52 2.71 12.09
N LEU A 58 -0.94 3.87 11.61
CA LEU A 58 -0.49 5.12 12.21
C LEU A 58 -0.90 5.15 13.68
N LYS A 59 0.08 5.44 14.55
CA LYS A 59 -0.11 5.46 15.99
C LYS A 59 -0.37 6.85 16.53
N ASP A 60 0.35 7.83 16.00
CA ASP A 60 0.31 9.21 16.43
C ASP A 60 0.71 10.18 15.32
N ASP A 61 0.60 11.48 15.60
CA ASP A 61 0.92 12.54 14.64
C ASP A 61 2.42 12.70 14.38
N ASP A 62 3.29 12.03 15.12
CA ASP A 62 4.75 12.08 14.96
C ASP A 62 5.29 11.02 13.99
N GLY A 63 4.39 10.24 13.37
CA GLY A 63 4.72 9.20 12.39
C GLY A 63 5.20 7.88 13.02
N ASN A 64 4.87 7.64 14.29
CA ASN A 64 5.05 6.32 14.88
C ASN A 64 3.98 5.36 14.35
N ILE A 65 4.28 4.06 14.38
CA ILE A 65 3.38 3.00 13.94
C ILE A 65 3.11 2.01 15.07
N ASP A 66 1.90 1.49 15.12
CA ASP A 66 1.57 0.26 15.81
C ASP A 66 1.73 -0.91 14.85
N SER A 67 2.11 -2.08 15.38
CA SER A 67 2.43 -3.25 14.57
C SER A 67 1.84 -4.52 15.14
N LEU A 68 1.19 -5.30 14.26
CA LEU A 68 0.74 -6.67 14.50
C LEU A 68 1.59 -7.71 13.77
N ALA A 69 2.75 -7.31 13.22
CA ALA A 69 3.61 -8.17 12.41
C ALA A 69 4.08 -9.43 13.18
N SER A 70 4.13 -10.54 12.47
CA SER A 70 4.48 -11.84 13.02
C SER A 70 5.59 -12.51 12.22
N GLN A 71 6.74 -12.75 12.85
CA GLN A 71 7.85 -13.46 12.20
C GLN A 71 7.48 -14.91 11.84
N THR A 72 6.67 -15.57 12.66
CA THR A 72 6.18 -16.93 12.37
C THR A 72 5.35 -16.96 11.09
N TYR A 73 4.49 -15.95 10.91
CA TYR A 73 3.69 -15.79 9.70
C TYR A 73 4.59 -15.60 8.46
N VAL A 74 5.53 -14.66 8.51
CA VAL A 74 6.46 -14.42 7.39
C VAL A 74 7.24 -15.68 7.05
N ASN A 75 7.80 -16.36 8.04
CA ASN A 75 8.55 -17.59 7.82
C ASN A 75 7.68 -18.67 7.16
N TYR A 76 6.42 -18.80 7.57
CA TYR A 76 5.49 -19.76 6.97
C TYR A 76 5.20 -19.41 5.51
N CYS A 77 4.91 -18.15 5.21
CA CYS A 77 4.68 -17.70 3.83
C CYS A 77 5.89 -17.97 2.94
N HIS A 78 7.10 -17.62 3.38
CA HIS A 78 8.33 -17.85 2.64
C HIS A 78 8.60 -19.34 2.39
N GLN A 79 8.32 -20.21 3.37
CA GLN A 79 8.40 -21.68 3.18
C GLN A 79 7.44 -22.21 2.12
N ASN A 80 6.38 -21.49 1.83
CA ASN A 80 5.36 -21.82 0.82
C ASN A 80 5.50 -20.98 -0.46
N ASN A 81 6.62 -20.26 -0.66
CA ASN A 81 6.89 -19.37 -1.79
C ASN A 81 5.84 -18.26 -1.96
N ILE A 82 5.35 -17.73 -0.87
CA ILE A 82 4.40 -16.60 -0.83
C ILE A 82 5.13 -15.38 -0.28
N GLU A 83 5.13 -14.30 -1.03
CA GLU A 83 5.66 -13.02 -0.58
C GLU A 83 4.71 -12.34 0.41
N VAL A 84 5.26 -11.57 1.35
CA VAL A 84 4.50 -10.81 2.34
C VAL A 84 4.73 -9.31 2.09
N TRP A 85 3.70 -8.64 1.57
CA TRP A 85 3.67 -7.20 1.40
C TRP A 85 2.78 -6.59 2.50
N ALA A 86 3.38 -6.23 3.63
CA ALA A 86 2.60 -5.78 4.79
C ALA A 86 1.89 -4.46 4.50
N LEU A 87 0.60 -4.43 4.78
CA LEU A 87 -0.23 -3.25 4.60
C LEU A 87 -0.04 -2.27 5.76
N VAL A 88 0.10 -0.99 5.41
CA VAL A 88 0.04 0.15 6.31
C VAL A 88 -1.20 0.99 6.04
N SER A 89 -2.03 1.15 7.08
CA SER A 89 -3.21 2.02 7.05
C SER A 89 -2.94 3.33 7.80
N ASN A 90 -3.52 4.43 7.30
CA ASN A 90 -3.51 5.71 8.01
C ASN A 90 -4.53 5.77 9.13
N PHE A 91 -5.44 4.82 9.22
CA PHE A 91 -6.33 4.70 10.38
C PHE A 91 -5.58 4.06 11.55
N GLY A 92 -5.87 4.53 12.77
CA GLY A 92 -5.47 3.84 13.98
C GLY A 92 -6.14 2.47 14.07
N ALA A 93 -5.64 1.59 14.93
CA ALA A 93 -6.24 0.28 15.20
C ALA A 93 -7.60 0.45 15.91
N LYS A 94 -8.64 0.81 15.16
CA LYS A 94 -10.00 1.08 15.68
C LYS A 94 -10.56 -0.08 16.51
N ASP A 95 -10.27 -1.30 16.11
CA ASP A 95 -10.68 -2.51 16.83
C ASP A 95 -10.04 -2.62 18.21
N GLN A 96 -9.00 -1.84 18.48
CA GLN A 96 -8.33 -1.73 19.78
C GLN A 96 -8.77 -0.47 20.55
N GLY A 97 -9.76 0.30 20.04
CA GLY A 97 -10.26 1.52 20.67
C GLY A 97 -9.31 2.72 20.56
N LEU A 98 -8.34 2.68 19.64
CA LEU A 98 -7.41 3.79 19.40
C LEU A 98 -8.04 4.78 18.41
N GLU A 99 -7.90 6.07 18.73
CA GLU A 99 -8.27 7.14 17.79
C GLU A 99 -7.29 7.16 16.61
N SER A 100 -7.80 7.50 15.42
CA SER A 100 -6.94 7.68 14.25
C SER A 100 -6.14 8.98 14.38
N PRO A 101 -4.82 8.95 14.14
CA PRO A 101 -4.00 10.15 14.11
C PRO A 101 -4.42 11.10 12.99
N ASP A 102 -3.98 12.36 13.08
CA ASP A 102 -4.16 13.32 12.00
C ASP A 102 -3.13 13.05 10.88
N THR A 103 -3.56 12.31 9.86
CA THR A 103 -2.73 12.00 8.69
C THR A 103 -2.19 13.25 8.01
N THR A 104 -2.94 14.36 8.04
CA THR A 104 -2.49 15.66 7.50
C THR A 104 -1.22 16.13 8.20
N GLN A 105 -1.17 16.01 9.53
CA GLN A 105 -0.01 16.39 10.31
C GLN A 105 1.20 15.50 9.99
N VAL A 106 0.99 14.20 9.84
CA VAL A 106 2.07 13.25 9.53
C VAL A 106 2.64 13.53 8.14
N LEU A 107 1.80 13.71 7.13
CA LEU A 107 2.26 13.82 5.74
C LEU A 107 2.77 15.22 5.38
N THR A 108 2.28 16.28 6.00
CA THR A 108 2.68 17.66 5.67
C THR A 108 4.08 17.99 6.19
N TYR A 109 4.44 17.52 7.40
CA TYR A 109 5.73 17.84 8.00
C TYR A 109 6.80 16.81 7.61
N SER A 110 7.90 17.28 6.99
CA SER A 110 8.98 16.41 6.50
C SER A 110 9.58 15.51 7.59
N SER A 111 9.76 16.02 8.81
CA SER A 111 10.30 15.23 9.92
C SER A 111 9.38 14.08 10.35
N ARG A 112 8.06 14.31 10.30
CA ARG A 112 7.05 13.29 10.64
C ARG A 112 6.93 12.24 9.53
N ARG A 113 6.93 12.67 8.26
CA ARG A 113 7.01 11.75 7.12
C ARG A 113 8.26 10.90 7.17
N GLU A 114 9.42 11.50 7.47
CA GLU A 114 10.67 10.77 7.61
C GLU A 114 10.61 9.75 8.76
N SER A 115 10.01 10.10 9.88
CA SER A 115 9.78 9.20 11.02
C SER A 115 8.94 8.00 10.59
N LEU A 116 7.78 8.23 9.93
CA LEU A 116 6.91 7.17 9.43
C LEU A 116 7.65 6.25 8.46
N ILE A 117 8.34 6.80 7.48
CA ILE A 117 9.10 6.05 6.49
C ILE A 117 10.19 5.20 7.16
N ASN A 118 10.94 5.78 8.09
CA ASN A 118 11.99 5.05 8.80
C ASN A 118 11.43 3.91 9.64
N ASN A 119 10.29 4.11 10.30
CA ASN A 119 9.61 3.07 11.07
C ASN A 119 9.13 1.92 10.17
N LEU A 120 8.53 2.22 9.03
CA LEU A 120 8.09 1.21 8.06
C LEU A 120 9.26 0.40 7.50
N ILE A 121 10.32 1.05 7.05
CA ILE A 121 11.50 0.38 6.50
C ILE A 121 12.21 -0.45 7.58
N SER A 122 12.32 0.08 8.79
CA SER A 122 12.92 -0.68 9.91
C SER A 122 12.13 -1.94 10.22
N ALA A 123 10.80 -1.85 10.23
CA ALA A 123 9.92 -3.01 10.43
C ALA A 123 10.04 -4.00 9.26
N ALA A 124 10.05 -3.52 8.02
CA ALA A 124 10.21 -4.38 6.84
C ALA A 124 11.54 -5.16 6.88
N ILE A 125 12.63 -4.52 7.23
CA ILE A 125 13.94 -5.18 7.39
C ILE A 125 13.91 -6.17 8.56
N GLN A 126 13.37 -5.77 9.72
CA GLN A 126 13.30 -6.60 10.91
C GLN A 126 12.55 -7.91 10.66
N TYR A 127 11.40 -7.84 10.01
CA TYR A 127 10.55 -9.00 9.73
C TYR A 127 10.89 -9.69 8.41
N LYS A 128 11.82 -9.16 7.60
CA LYS A 128 12.18 -9.65 6.27
C LYS A 128 10.97 -9.67 5.32
N LEU A 129 10.24 -8.56 5.29
CA LEU A 129 9.11 -8.40 4.38
C LEU A 129 9.60 -8.22 2.94
N ASP A 130 8.81 -8.70 2.00
CA ASP A 130 9.09 -8.60 0.56
C ASP A 130 8.55 -7.28 -0.02
N GLY A 131 7.55 -6.68 0.66
CA GLY A 131 6.94 -5.42 0.23
C GLY A 131 6.23 -4.67 1.35
N ILE A 132 5.90 -3.43 1.02
CA ILE A 132 5.00 -2.56 1.78
C ILE A 132 3.83 -2.21 0.85
N ASN A 133 2.61 -2.40 1.35
CA ASN A 133 1.37 -2.02 0.68
C ASN A 133 0.78 -0.81 1.41
N VAL A 134 0.71 0.34 0.74
CA VAL A 134 0.19 1.59 1.32
C VAL A 134 -1.29 1.69 1.03
N ASP A 135 -2.10 1.66 2.08
CA ASP A 135 -3.55 1.80 2.04
C ASP A 135 -3.97 3.04 2.84
N PHE A 136 -3.73 4.21 2.24
CA PHE A 136 -4.08 5.49 2.85
C PHE A 136 -5.37 6.02 2.24
N GLU A 137 -6.42 5.96 3.05
CA GLU A 137 -7.78 6.29 2.64
C GLU A 137 -8.31 7.57 3.28
N SER A 138 -9.36 8.13 2.68
CA SER A 138 -10.09 9.31 3.21
C SER A 138 -9.18 10.50 3.53
N LEU A 139 -8.15 10.70 2.72
CA LEU A 139 -7.23 11.82 2.87
C LEU A 139 -7.94 13.15 2.52
N ASP A 140 -7.54 14.22 3.18
CA ASP A 140 -7.96 15.57 2.80
C ASP A 140 -7.35 15.92 1.42
N PRO A 141 -8.15 16.38 0.44
CA PRO A 141 -7.64 16.74 -0.88
C PRO A 141 -6.52 17.78 -0.87
N SER A 142 -6.45 18.63 0.16
CA SER A 142 -5.40 19.67 0.28
C SER A 142 -4.01 19.10 0.52
N ILE A 143 -3.87 17.83 0.92
CA ILE A 143 -2.57 17.19 1.18
C ILE A 143 -2.12 16.26 0.05
N GLY A 144 -2.77 16.31 -1.12
CA GLY A 144 -2.43 15.44 -2.24
C GLY A 144 -0.94 15.49 -2.60
N ASP A 145 -0.35 16.68 -2.69
CA ASP A 145 1.09 16.84 -2.98
C ASP A 145 1.97 16.25 -1.87
N SER A 146 1.56 16.38 -0.60
CA SER A 146 2.28 15.81 0.53
C SER A 146 2.21 14.28 0.54
N TYR A 147 1.07 13.73 0.11
CA TYR A 147 0.90 12.28 -0.08
C TYR A 147 1.81 11.74 -1.18
N ILE A 148 1.85 12.40 -2.33
CA ILE A 148 2.79 12.01 -3.40
C ILE A 148 4.24 12.13 -2.95
N GLN A 149 4.58 13.17 -2.20
CA GLN A 149 5.92 13.32 -1.64
C GLN A 149 6.26 12.16 -0.67
N PHE A 150 5.29 11.70 0.14
CA PHE A 150 5.47 10.52 0.99
C PHE A 150 5.75 9.26 0.15
N ILE A 151 4.96 8.99 -0.89
CA ILE A 151 5.18 7.85 -1.78
C ILE A 151 6.56 7.92 -2.44
N ARG A 152 6.96 9.08 -2.92
CA ARG A 152 8.28 9.32 -3.51
C ARG A 152 9.43 9.04 -2.53
N GLU A 153 9.36 9.57 -1.31
CA GLU A 153 10.40 9.38 -0.29
C GLU A 153 10.47 7.91 0.17
N LEU A 154 9.31 7.26 0.34
CA LEU A 154 9.22 5.85 0.70
C LEU A 154 9.78 4.95 -0.41
N SER A 155 9.46 5.24 -1.68
CA SER A 155 9.90 4.43 -2.82
C SER A 155 11.42 4.35 -2.93
N LEU A 156 12.12 5.46 -2.69
CA LEU A 156 13.58 5.48 -2.70
C LEU A 156 14.18 4.56 -1.63
N LYS A 157 13.59 4.53 -0.44
CA LYS A 157 14.05 3.64 0.63
C LYS A 157 13.66 2.18 0.38
N CYS A 158 12.48 1.94 -0.17
CA CYS A 158 12.06 0.61 -0.59
C CYS A 158 13.02 0.04 -1.65
N ALA A 159 13.28 0.77 -2.73
CA ALA A 159 14.19 0.36 -3.79
C ALA A 159 15.60 0.06 -3.28
N ASN A 160 16.14 0.92 -2.40
CA ASN A 160 17.48 0.73 -1.82
C ASN A 160 17.59 -0.52 -0.93
N ASN A 161 16.46 -1.08 -0.47
CA ASN A 161 16.40 -2.27 0.38
C ASN A 161 15.80 -3.49 -0.33
N GLY A 162 15.47 -3.40 -1.62
CA GLY A 162 14.86 -4.48 -2.38
C GLY A 162 13.43 -4.81 -1.93
N ILE A 163 12.71 -3.83 -1.37
CA ILE A 163 11.33 -3.94 -0.86
C ILE A 163 10.38 -3.41 -1.92
N VAL A 164 9.40 -4.20 -2.33
CA VAL A 164 8.34 -3.78 -3.26
C VAL A 164 7.47 -2.71 -2.61
N LEU A 165 7.13 -1.67 -3.36
CA LEU A 165 6.14 -0.67 -2.95
C LEU A 165 4.89 -0.80 -3.81
N SER A 166 3.74 -1.11 -3.18
CA SER A 166 2.43 -1.05 -3.79
C SER A 166 1.54 -0.03 -3.09
N VAL A 167 0.61 0.57 -3.84
CA VAL A 167 -0.26 1.65 -3.34
C VAL A 167 -1.70 1.38 -3.74
N ASP A 168 -2.59 1.32 -2.76
CA ASP A 168 -4.02 1.09 -2.98
C ASP A 168 -4.73 2.38 -3.37
N ASN A 169 -5.67 2.26 -4.29
CA ASN A 169 -6.41 3.40 -4.83
C ASN A 169 -7.88 3.07 -5.05
N TYR A 170 -8.75 4.03 -4.73
CA TYR A 170 -10.13 4.03 -5.20
C TYR A 170 -10.19 4.09 -6.73
N PRO A 171 -11.30 3.68 -7.34
CA PRO A 171 -11.55 3.99 -8.75
C PRO A 171 -11.45 5.49 -9.03
N PRO A 172 -10.91 5.90 -10.21
CA PRO A 172 -10.74 7.30 -10.55
C PRO A 172 -12.09 8.04 -10.61
N THR A 173 -12.17 9.15 -9.90
CA THR A 173 -13.28 10.10 -9.93
C THR A 173 -12.73 11.52 -9.76
N ALA A 174 -13.56 12.54 -9.99
CA ALA A 174 -13.17 13.92 -9.72
C ALA A 174 -12.79 14.12 -8.23
N TYR A 175 -13.43 13.40 -7.32
CA TYR A 175 -13.17 13.49 -5.88
C TYR A 175 -11.87 12.82 -5.45
N THR A 176 -11.41 11.82 -6.20
CA THR A 176 -10.17 11.07 -5.90
C THR A 176 -9.00 11.46 -6.80
N ALA A 177 -9.16 12.51 -7.62
CA ALA A 177 -8.12 12.97 -8.56
C ALA A 177 -6.84 13.44 -7.86
N PHE A 178 -6.94 13.96 -6.65
CA PHE A 178 -5.80 14.44 -5.86
C PHE A 178 -4.83 13.33 -5.42
N TYR A 179 -5.25 12.07 -5.46
CA TYR A 179 -4.36 10.92 -5.27
C TYR A 179 -3.30 10.80 -6.37
N ASN A 180 -3.50 11.46 -7.52
CA ASN A 180 -2.53 11.61 -8.60
C ASN A 180 -1.85 10.29 -9.00
N ARG A 181 -2.63 9.37 -9.54
CA ARG A 181 -2.19 7.99 -9.89
C ARG A 181 -1.06 7.97 -10.91
N SER A 182 -0.96 9.00 -11.77
CA SER A 182 0.16 9.12 -12.70
C SER A 182 1.49 9.34 -11.99
N GLU A 183 1.53 10.18 -10.96
CA GLU A 183 2.72 10.37 -10.15
C GLU A 183 3.02 9.13 -9.28
N GLN A 184 1.99 8.48 -8.74
CA GLN A 184 2.17 7.22 -8.02
C GLN A 184 2.83 6.17 -8.91
N ALA A 185 2.41 6.04 -10.18
CA ALA A 185 2.97 5.09 -11.13
C ALA A 185 4.45 5.37 -11.50
N VAL A 186 4.93 6.60 -11.26
CA VAL A 186 6.36 6.93 -11.42
C VAL A 186 7.20 6.34 -10.28
N PHE A 187 6.66 6.30 -9.07
CA PHE A 187 7.45 5.98 -7.86
C PHE A 187 7.13 4.60 -7.28
N ALA A 188 5.87 4.15 -7.33
CA ALA A 188 5.48 2.84 -6.84
C ALA A 188 5.81 1.74 -7.88
N ASP A 189 6.10 0.54 -7.41
CA ASP A 189 6.27 -0.63 -8.27
C ASP A 189 4.94 -1.10 -8.83
N TYR A 190 3.89 -1.05 -7.99
CA TYR A 190 2.52 -1.41 -8.36
C TYR A 190 1.50 -0.42 -7.81
N VAL A 191 0.47 -0.18 -8.61
CA VAL A 191 -0.74 0.56 -8.23
C VAL A 191 -1.89 -0.42 -8.20
N ILE A 192 -2.58 -0.50 -7.07
CA ILE A 192 -3.69 -1.44 -6.89
C ILE A 192 -5.00 -0.65 -6.98
N LEU A 193 -5.87 -1.07 -7.88
CA LEU A 193 -7.22 -0.53 -8.00
C LEU A 193 -8.16 -1.35 -7.12
N MET A 194 -8.77 -0.73 -6.13
CA MET A 194 -9.85 -1.31 -5.32
C MET A 194 -11.15 -1.33 -6.13
N GLY A 195 -11.38 -2.39 -6.89
CA GLY A 195 -12.50 -2.53 -7.80
C GLY A 195 -13.79 -2.98 -7.08
N TYR A 196 -14.10 -2.39 -5.92
CA TYR A 196 -15.24 -2.73 -5.07
C TYR A 196 -15.79 -1.49 -4.36
N ASP A 197 -16.76 -1.68 -3.48
CA ASP A 197 -17.52 -0.64 -2.78
C ASP A 197 -18.30 0.29 -3.72
N GLU A 198 -18.74 -0.23 -4.87
CA GLU A 198 -19.73 0.45 -5.74
C GLU A 198 -21.01 0.73 -4.94
N HIS A 199 -21.50 -0.28 -4.22
CA HIS A 199 -22.50 -0.16 -3.18
C HIS A 199 -22.00 -0.86 -1.91
N TYR A 200 -22.16 -0.24 -0.76
CA TYR A 200 -21.75 -0.73 0.55
C TYR A 200 -22.85 -0.53 1.58
N ALA A 201 -22.67 -0.98 2.82
CA ALA A 201 -23.70 -0.95 3.86
C ALA A 201 -24.25 0.46 4.19
N GLY A 202 -23.53 1.53 3.86
CA GLY A 202 -23.93 2.92 4.03
C GLY A 202 -24.51 3.59 2.78
N SER A 203 -24.63 2.86 1.65
CA SER A 203 -25.18 3.41 0.41
C SER A 203 -26.67 3.71 0.53
N GLU A 204 -27.15 4.78 -0.11
CA GLU A 204 -28.57 5.14 -0.16
C GLU A 204 -29.41 4.10 -0.94
N GLU A 205 -28.79 3.49 -1.95
CA GLU A 205 -29.40 2.47 -2.79
C GLU A 205 -28.68 1.13 -2.65
N ALA A 206 -29.44 0.04 -2.61
CA ALA A 206 -28.89 -1.31 -2.62
C ALA A 206 -28.42 -1.69 -4.02
N GLY A 207 -27.23 -2.31 -4.11
CA GLY A 207 -26.67 -2.73 -5.38
C GLY A 207 -25.52 -3.74 -5.22
N SER A 208 -24.86 -4.05 -6.32
CA SER A 208 -23.67 -4.89 -6.31
C SER A 208 -22.52 -4.15 -5.63
N VAL A 209 -21.74 -4.84 -4.81
CA VAL A 209 -20.50 -4.31 -4.25
C VAL A 209 -19.44 -4.07 -5.34
N SER A 210 -19.55 -4.78 -6.47
CA SER A 210 -18.60 -4.72 -7.57
C SER A 210 -19.25 -5.24 -8.86
N SER A 211 -19.95 -4.37 -9.60
CA SER A 211 -20.52 -4.76 -10.89
C SER A 211 -19.43 -4.80 -11.96
N ILE A 212 -19.65 -5.62 -13.00
CA ILE A 212 -18.72 -5.71 -14.13
C ILE A 212 -18.56 -4.35 -14.85
N GLY A 213 -19.62 -3.53 -14.89
CA GLY A 213 -19.60 -2.19 -15.48
C GLY A 213 -18.69 -1.26 -14.68
N PHE A 214 -18.83 -1.26 -13.36
CA PHE A 214 -18.01 -0.48 -12.44
C PHE A 214 -16.52 -0.87 -12.53
N VAL A 215 -16.23 -2.16 -12.51
CA VAL A 215 -14.84 -2.67 -12.62
C VAL A 215 -14.23 -2.30 -13.97
N ASN A 216 -14.94 -2.53 -15.07
CA ASN A 216 -14.43 -2.20 -16.40
C ASN A 216 -14.15 -0.71 -16.55
N GLN A 217 -15.02 0.15 -16.04
CA GLN A 217 -14.81 1.61 -16.06
C GLN A 217 -13.62 1.99 -15.21
N GLY A 218 -13.53 1.48 -13.96
CA GLY A 218 -12.41 1.75 -13.06
C GLY A 218 -11.06 1.36 -13.66
N VAL A 219 -10.98 0.17 -14.29
CA VAL A 219 -9.76 -0.29 -14.99
C VAL A 219 -9.44 0.61 -16.18
N ALA A 220 -10.43 0.91 -17.04
CA ALA A 220 -10.21 1.75 -18.23
C ALA A 220 -9.71 3.15 -17.86
N ASP A 221 -10.27 3.75 -16.80
CA ASP A 221 -9.87 5.08 -16.33
C ASP A 221 -8.49 5.06 -15.68
N THR A 222 -8.19 4.01 -14.91
CA THR A 222 -6.87 3.86 -14.25
C THR A 222 -5.76 3.68 -15.29
N LEU A 223 -6.00 2.91 -16.35
CA LEU A 223 -5.04 2.68 -17.43
C LEU A 223 -4.68 3.94 -18.23
N GLN A 224 -5.42 5.04 -18.08
CA GLN A 224 -5.03 6.34 -18.67
C GLN A 224 -3.82 6.97 -17.97
N SER A 225 -3.53 6.55 -16.74
CA SER A 225 -2.47 7.14 -15.91
C SER A 225 -1.45 6.10 -15.43
N VAL A 226 -1.82 4.83 -15.36
CA VAL A 226 -1.00 3.74 -14.81
C VAL A 226 -0.72 2.73 -15.91
N PRO A 227 0.55 2.38 -16.18
CA PRO A 227 0.90 1.31 -17.11
C PRO A 227 0.28 -0.03 -16.71
N ALA A 228 -0.17 -0.80 -17.71
CA ALA A 228 -0.89 -2.07 -17.45
C ALA A 228 -0.05 -3.11 -16.70
N ASP A 229 1.27 -3.07 -16.85
CA ASP A 229 2.21 -3.97 -16.17
C ASP A 229 2.51 -3.56 -14.72
N GLN A 230 1.98 -2.41 -14.27
CA GLN A 230 2.02 -1.94 -12.90
C GLN A 230 0.65 -2.02 -12.19
N LEU A 231 -0.43 -2.28 -12.94
CA LEU A 231 -1.78 -2.29 -12.39
C LEU A 231 -2.15 -3.66 -11.84
N ILE A 232 -2.60 -3.69 -10.59
CA ILE A 232 -3.24 -4.85 -9.95
C ILE A 232 -4.71 -4.50 -9.70
N LEU A 233 -5.62 -5.39 -10.09
CA LEU A 233 -7.05 -5.24 -9.82
C LEU A 233 -7.43 -6.00 -8.55
N GLY A 234 -7.87 -5.28 -7.52
CA GLY A 234 -8.49 -5.81 -6.33
C GLY A 234 -9.99 -6.02 -6.54
N MET A 235 -10.48 -7.19 -6.17
CA MET A 235 -11.90 -7.56 -6.26
C MET A 235 -12.38 -8.17 -4.94
N PRO A 236 -13.65 -7.99 -4.57
CA PRO A 236 -14.23 -8.62 -3.39
C PRO A 236 -14.51 -10.11 -3.65
N PHE A 237 -14.51 -10.91 -2.58
CA PHE A 237 -14.94 -12.31 -2.60
C PHE A 237 -15.72 -12.69 -1.34
#